data_e0513458c6ff9b18db5b479ef17d39b6
#
_entry.id   e0513458c6ff9b18db5b479ef17d39b6
#
_cell.length_a   1.000
_cell.length_b   1.000
_cell.length_c   1.000
_cell.angle_alpha   90.00
_cell.angle_beta   90.00
_cell.angle_gamma   90.00
#
_symmetry.space_group_name_H-M   'P 1'
#
loop_
_entity.id
_entity.type
_entity.pdbx_description
1 polymer ?
#
loop_
_entity_poly.entity_id
_entity_poly.type
_entity_poly.pdbx_seq_one_letter_code
_entity_poly.pdbx_strand_id
1 'polypeptide(L)'
;MLTVNIQLREPELVATLKKRCAKFGTVKFIRLLPIAKDNLHRFAFVQMSTLAETMDLAVATGGSTLGSGAVALCLNADSKTLVRDEVIR
;
A
#
# COMPACT_ATOMS: atom_id res chain seq x y z
N MET A 1 -0.06 -4.82 6.86
CA MET A 1 1.16 -4.47 6.12
C MET A 1 1.17 -5.20 4.79
N LEU A 2 1.51 -4.51 3.72
CA LEU A 2 1.55 -5.11 2.39
C LEU A 2 2.97 -5.15 1.87
N THR A 3 3.38 -6.29 1.31
CA THR A 3 4.68 -6.44 0.66
C THR A 3 4.49 -6.24 -0.83
N VAL A 4 5.08 -5.17 -1.37
CA VAL A 4 4.99 -4.81 -2.78
C VAL A 4 6.30 -4.21 -3.25
N ASN A 5 6.48 -4.10 -4.55
CA ASN A 5 7.65 -3.40 -5.09
C ASN A 5 7.41 -1.88 -5.00
N ILE A 6 7.89 -1.27 -3.92
CA ILE A 6 7.71 0.17 -3.67
C ILE A 6 8.55 1.04 -4.62
N GLN A 7 9.44 0.44 -5.40
CA GLN A 7 10.24 1.15 -6.40
C GLN A 7 9.51 1.34 -7.72
N LEU A 8 8.34 0.71 -7.89
CA LEU A 8 7.53 0.93 -9.08
C LEU A 8 7.17 2.41 -9.21
N ARG A 9 7.01 2.85 -10.45
CA ARG A 9 6.51 4.18 -10.71
C ARG A 9 5.11 4.32 -10.12
N GLU A 10 4.75 5.54 -9.75
CA GLU A 10 3.50 5.81 -9.05
C GLU A 10 2.27 5.22 -9.74
N PRO A 11 2.07 5.39 -11.07
CA PRO A 11 0.90 4.79 -11.73
C PRO A 11 0.86 3.28 -11.62
N GLU A 12 2.02 2.62 -11.72
CA GLU A 12 2.10 1.16 -11.63
C GLU A 12 1.83 0.69 -10.21
N LEU A 13 2.36 1.41 -9.21
CA LEU A 13 2.14 1.06 -7.82
C LEU A 13 0.67 1.25 -7.43
N VAL A 14 0.05 2.34 -7.88
CA VAL A 14 -1.37 2.59 -7.64
C VAL A 14 -2.21 1.47 -8.25
N ALA A 15 -1.90 1.03 -9.48
CA ALA A 15 -2.62 -0.05 -10.13
C ALA A 15 -2.48 -1.36 -9.35
N THR A 16 -1.27 -1.64 -8.84
CA THR A 16 -1.02 -2.82 -8.02
C THR A 16 -1.84 -2.78 -6.73
N LEU A 17 -1.89 -1.63 -6.07
CA LEU A 17 -2.65 -1.47 -4.84
C LEU A 17 -4.15 -1.60 -5.08
N LYS A 18 -4.66 -1.02 -6.16
CA LYS A 18 -6.07 -1.17 -6.53
C LYS A 18 -6.44 -2.63 -6.71
N LYS A 19 -5.57 -3.39 -7.37
CA LYS A 19 -5.79 -4.82 -7.59
C LYS A 19 -5.81 -5.58 -6.27
N ARG A 20 -4.88 -5.26 -5.36
CA ARG A 20 -4.80 -5.89 -4.04
C ARG A 20 -6.02 -5.56 -3.18
N CYS A 21 -6.49 -4.32 -3.25
CA CYS A 21 -7.62 -3.87 -2.45
C CYS A 21 -8.98 -4.29 -3.02
N ALA A 22 -9.05 -4.66 -4.30
CA ALA A 22 -10.30 -4.97 -4.97
C ALA A 22 -11.07 -6.13 -4.32
N LYS A 23 -10.39 -7.03 -3.66
CA LYS A 23 -11.06 -8.15 -2.97
C LYS A 23 -11.84 -7.70 -1.73
N PHE A 24 -11.63 -6.49 -1.25
CA PHE A 24 -12.36 -5.94 -0.11
C PHE A 24 -13.51 -5.02 -0.54
N GLY A 25 -13.59 -4.70 -1.83
CA GLY A 25 -14.62 -3.82 -2.36
C GLY A 25 -14.07 -2.88 -3.43
N THR A 26 -14.75 -1.77 -3.63
CA THR A 26 -14.37 -0.78 -4.63
C THR A 26 -13.50 0.30 -4.02
N VAL A 27 -12.32 0.52 -4.60
CA VAL A 27 -11.41 1.58 -4.16
C VAL A 27 -11.92 2.93 -4.63
N LYS A 28 -12.11 3.86 -3.70
CA LYS A 28 -12.56 5.22 -4.02
C LYS A 28 -11.38 6.10 -4.43
N PHE A 29 -10.29 6.05 -3.64
CA PHE A 29 -9.04 6.71 -4.04
C PHE A 29 -7.86 6.10 -3.31
N ILE A 30 -6.67 6.32 -3.87
CA ILE A 30 -5.39 5.95 -3.27
C ILE A 30 -4.46 7.14 -3.40
N ARG A 31 -3.78 7.47 -2.30
CA ARG A 31 -2.75 8.51 -2.29
C ARG A 31 -1.45 7.92 -1.76
N LEU A 32 -0.38 8.05 -2.54
CA LEU A 32 0.93 7.57 -2.13
C LEU A 32 1.72 8.72 -1.51
N LEU A 33 2.45 8.40 -0.44
CA LEU A 33 3.43 9.31 0.13
C LEU A 33 4.81 8.96 -0.44
N PRO A 34 5.79 9.87 -0.31
CA PRO A 34 7.15 9.56 -0.77
C PRO A 34 7.73 8.34 -0.06
N ILE A 35 8.68 7.69 -0.72
CA ILE A 35 9.39 6.55 -0.12
C ILE A 35 10.12 7.04 1.12
N ALA A 36 10.08 6.26 2.21
CA ALA A 36 10.76 6.59 3.44
C ALA A 36 12.29 6.62 3.24
N LYS A 37 13.00 7.28 4.14
CA LYS A 37 14.45 7.46 4.03
C LYS A 37 15.20 6.14 4.00
N ASP A 38 14.65 5.09 4.62
CA ASP A 38 15.30 3.77 4.63
C ASP A 38 15.16 3.03 3.30
N ASN A 39 14.33 3.55 2.36
CA ASN A 39 14.01 2.92 1.08
C ASN A 39 13.35 1.55 1.22
N LEU A 40 12.88 1.22 2.40
CA LEU A 40 12.23 -0.07 2.68
C LEU A 40 10.73 0.05 2.88
N HIS A 41 10.25 1.26 3.14
CA HIS A 41 8.85 1.51 3.47
C HIS A 41 8.29 2.67 2.66
N ARG A 42 7.00 2.58 2.39
CA ARG A 42 6.25 3.67 1.78
C ARG A 42 4.84 3.61 2.33
N PHE A 43 4.27 4.75 2.68
CA PHE A 43 2.90 4.80 3.17
C PHE A 43 1.94 5.15 2.05
N ALA A 44 0.75 4.60 2.13
CA ALA A 44 -0.34 4.92 1.22
C ALA A 44 -1.61 5.14 2.01
N PHE A 45 -2.42 6.10 1.59
CA PHE A 45 -3.76 6.30 2.13
C PHE A 45 -4.75 5.74 1.13
N VAL A 46 -5.62 4.85 1.60
CA VAL A 46 -6.63 4.20 0.74
C VAL A 46 -8.00 4.44 1.35
N GLN A 47 -8.95 4.85 0.52
CA GLN A 47 -10.34 4.94 0.92
C GLN A 47 -11.17 4.07 0.00
N MET A 48 -11.99 3.19 0.59
CA MET A 48 -12.92 2.36 -0.15
C MET A 48 -14.27 3.09 -0.28
N SER A 49 -15.15 2.55 -1.12
CA SER A 49 -16.44 3.20 -1.38
C SER A 49 -17.38 3.18 -0.18
N THR A 50 -17.22 2.23 0.75
CA THR A 50 -18.01 2.18 1.97
C THR A 50 -17.11 2.06 3.19
N LEU A 51 -17.62 2.48 4.34
CA LEU A 51 -16.88 2.37 5.61
C LEU A 51 -16.59 0.91 5.96
N ALA A 52 -17.56 0.02 5.73
CA ALA A 52 -17.39 -1.41 6.02
C ALA A 52 -16.21 -1.98 5.22
N GLU A 53 -16.12 -1.67 3.93
CA GLU A 53 -15.02 -2.11 3.07
C GLU A 53 -13.68 -1.55 3.55
N THR A 54 -13.68 -0.29 3.96
CA THR A 54 -12.46 0.35 4.48
C THR A 54 -11.99 -0.34 5.76
N MET A 55 -12.91 -0.68 6.65
CA MET A 55 -12.57 -1.37 7.89
C MET A 55 -12.07 -2.79 7.63
N ASP A 56 -12.68 -3.50 6.67
CA ASP A 56 -12.21 -4.83 6.28
C ASP A 56 -10.77 -4.77 5.76
N LEU A 57 -10.47 -3.77 4.96
CA LEU A 57 -9.13 -3.56 4.45
C LEU A 57 -8.15 -3.29 5.60
N ALA A 58 -8.53 -2.43 6.55
CA ALA A 58 -7.68 -2.11 7.69
C ALA A 58 -7.35 -3.34 8.51
N VAL A 59 -8.36 -4.17 8.81
CA VAL A 59 -8.16 -5.40 9.58
C VAL A 59 -7.23 -6.36 8.85
N ALA A 60 -7.47 -6.56 7.55
CA ALA A 60 -6.70 -7.52 6.76
C ALA A 60 -5.24 -7.11 6.59
N THR A 61 -4.96 -5.80 6.56
CA THR A 61 -3.61 -5.30 6.28
C THR A 61 -2.89 -4.79 7.52
N GLY A 62 -3.58 -4.74 8.66
CA GLY A 62 -3.00 -4.13 9.87
C GLY A 62 -2.87 -2.62 9.77
N GLY A 63 -3.57 -1.99 8.84
CA GLY A 63 -3.53 -0.54 8.67
C GLY A 63 -4.29 0.20 9.75
N SER A 64 -4.05 1.49 9.85
CA SER A 64 -4.72 2.36 10.81
C SER A 64 -5.79 3.18 10.13
N THR A 65 -7.00 3.20 10.70
CA THR A 65 -8.08 4.03 10.18
C THR A 65 -7.87 5.48 10.62
N LEU A 66 -8.14 6.40 9.69
CA LEU A 66 -8.05 7.83 9.95
C LEU A 66 -9.43 8.42 10.15
N GLY A 67 -9.51 9.56 10.80
CA GLY A 67 -10.77 10.25 11.04
C GLY A 67 -11.52 10.62 9.77
N SER A 68 -10.83 10.73 8.65
CA SER A 68 -11.43 11.01 7.34
C SER A 68 -12.07 9.79 6.69
N GLY A 69 -11.93 8.61 7.28
CA GLY A 69 -12.45 7.37 6.71
C GLY A 69 -11.48 6.64 5.81
N ALA A 70 -10.25 7.14 5.68
CA ALA A 70 -9.21 6.46 4.92
C ALA A 70 -8.41 5.52 5.82
N VAL A 71 -7.66 4.60 5.21
CA VAL A 71 -6.75 3.69 5.90
C VAL A 71 -5.33 4.06 5.53
N ALA A 72 -4.48 4.19 6.53
CA ALA A 72 -3.04 4.36 6.31
C ALA A 72 -2.39 2.98 6.25
N LEU A 73 -1.85 2.63 5.09
CA LEU A 73 -1.17 1.35 4.86
C LEU A 73 0.34 1.57 4.87
N CYS A 74 1.05 0.67 5.53
CA CYS A 74 2.51 0.63 5.44
C CYS A 74 2.89 -0.40 4.39
N LEU A 75 3.55 0.05 3.33
CA LEU A 75 4.02 -0.81 2.24
C LEU A 75 5.47 -1.15 2.50
N ASN A 76 5.79 -2.45 2.50
CA ASN A 76 7.16 -2.91 2.67
C ASN A 76 7.77 -3.26 1.33
N ALA A 77 9.07 -3.02 1.20
CA ALA A 77 9.81 -3.43 0.02
C ALA A 77 9.72 -4.94 -0.17
N ASP A 78 9.59 -5.36 -1.43
CA ASP A 78 9.61 -6.76 -1.79
C ASP A 78 10.99 -7.34 -1.48
N SER A 79 11.03 -8.45 -0.74
CA SER A 79 12.29 -9.07 -0.36
C SER A 79 13.11 -9.52 -1.58
N LYS A 80 12.44 -9.90 -2.67
CA LYS A 80 13.14 -10.26 -3.90
C LYS A 80 13.89 -9.07 -4.48
N THR A 81 13.29 -7.89 -4.40
CA THR A 81 13.94 -6.67 -4.87
C THR A 81 15.18 -6.37 -4.03
N LEU A 82 15.08 -6.52 -2.71
CA LEU A 82 16.22 -6.29 -1.82
C LEU A 82 17.36 -7.28 -2.10
N VAL A 83 17.04 -8.56 -2.24
CA VAL A 83 18.05 -9.57 -2.54
C VAL A 83 18.73 -9.30 -3.87
N ARG A 84 17.94 -8.90 -4.87
CA ARG A 84 18.49 -8.58 -6.19
C ARG A 84 19.46 -7.41 -6.11
N ASP A 85 19.12 -6.39 -5.35
CA ASP A 85 19.98 -5.22 -5.18
C ASP A 85 21.30 -5.60 -4.52
N GLU A 86 21.27 -6.48 -3.56
CA GLU A 86 22.46 -6.97 -2.90
C GLU A 86 23.36 -7.76 -3.85
N VAL A 87 22.76 -8.58 -4.70
CA VAL A 87 23.52 -9.38 -5.66
C VAL A 87 24.21 -8.50 -6.70
N ILE A 88 23.57 -7.42 -7.11
CA ILE A 88 24.12 -6.52 -8.12
C ILE A 88 25.36 -5.78 -7.62
N ARG A 89 25.45 -5.57 -6.34
CA ARG A 89 26.61 -4.91 -5.75
C ARG A 89 27.82 -5.83 -5.74
#